data_8abc31de6ab64eedec76f956f90669e7
#
_entry.id   8abc31de6ab64eedec76f956f90669e7
#
_cell.length_a   1.000
_cell.length_b   1.000
_cell.length_c   1.000
_cell.angle_alpha   90.00
_cell.angle_beta   90.00
_cell.angle_gamma   90.00
#
_symmetry.space_group_name_H-M   'P 1'
#
loop_
_entity.id
_entity.type
_entity.pdbx_description
1 polymer ?
#
loop_
_entity_poly.entity_id
_entity_poly.type
_entity_poly.pdbx_seq_one_letter_code
_entity_poly.pdbx_strand_id
1 'polypeptide(L)'
;MLELAGIIILGIVAQWVAWKLKIPAILPLLLIGLLVGPIAAEYLSDDGGKWIEPIWNGEKGLFPGDGLYYFVSLAISIILFEGGLTLKRSEIKNVGPVITKLITLGSAITFFGAGVVAHYIFDLGWELSFLFSGLIIVTGPTVITPILRNIPLKKDISTVLKWEGILIDPIGALVAVLVFEFISVGGGGAFTKTALIEFGKILLFGTTFGFTFAHALAFSINKKLIPHYLL
;
A
#
# COMPACT_ATOMS: atom_id res chain seq x y z
N MET A 1 -1.74 18.53 19.30
CA MET A 1 -3.24 18.45 19.20
C MET A 1 -3.78 19.13 17.95
N LEU A 2 -3.31 20.32 17.58
CA LEU A 2 -3.70 21.00 16.34
C LEU A 2 -3.40 20.18 15.08
N GLU A 3 -2.23 19.53 15.03
CA GLU A 3 -1.82 18.66 13.92
C GLU A 3 -2.80 17.49 13.70
N LEU A 4 -3.18 16.82 14.78
CA LEU A 4 -4.14 15.71 14.70
C LEU A 4 -5.52 16.18 14.24
N ALA A 5 -6.01 17.28 14.80
CA ALA A 5 -7.27 17.88 14.39
C ALA A 5 -7.23 18.30 12.90
N GLY A 6 -6.12 18.91 12.46
CA GLY A 6 -5.91 19.30 11.08
C GLY A 6 -5.96 18.11 10.13
N ILE A 7 -5.25 17.01 10.44
CA ILE A 7 -5.25 15.79 9.63
C ILE A 7 -6.67 15.21 9.52
N ILE A 8 -7.41 15.13 10.62
CA ILE A 8 -8.78 14.59 10.64
C ILE A 8 -9.72 15.47 9.83
N ILE A 9 -9.71 16.78 10.05
CA ILE A 9 -10.60 17.73 9.36
C ILE A 9 -10.32 17.71 7.85
N LEU A 10 -9.05 17.83 7.46
CA LEU A 10 -8.66 17.81 6.05
C LEU A 10 -8.95 16.45 5.40
N GLY A 11 -8.79 15.36 6.13
CA GLY A 11 -9.18 14.03 5.67
C GLY A 11 -10.68 13.91 5.38
N ILE A 12 -11.53 14.45 6.29
CA ILE A 12 -12.99 14.49 6.10
C ILE A 12 -13.36 15.38 4.90
N VAL A 13 -12.74 16.54 4.78
CA VAL A 13 -12.96 17.46 3.64
C VAL A 13 -12.57 16.79 2.33
N ALA A 14 -11.41 16.12 2.29
CA ALA A 14 -10.97 15.37 1.12
C ALA A 14 -11.96 14.28 0.71
N GLN A 15 -12.47 13.52 1.67
CA GLN A 15 -13.47 12.49 1.41
C GLN A 15 -14.80 13.09 0.91
N TRP A 16 -15.23 14.22 1.47
CA TRP A 16 -16.43 14.91 1.01
C TRP A 16 -16.27 15.42 -0.43
N VAL A 17 -15.11 16.01 -0.76
CA VAL A 17 -14.78 16.44 -2.13
C VAL A 17 -14.80 15.25 -3.10
N ALA A 18 -14.18 14.14 -2.73
CA ALA A 18 -14.17 12.91 -3.51
C ALA A 18 -15.58 12.39 -3.80
N TRP A 19 -16.43 12.35 -2.77
CA TRP A 19 -17.84 11.95 -2.91
C TRP A 19 -18.60 12.87 -3.86
N LYS A 20 -18.43 14.20 -3.71
CA LYS A 20 -19.12 15.18 -4.56
C LYS A 20 -18.68 15.12 -6.02
N LEU A 21 -17.38 14.90 -6.27
CA LEU A 21 -16.80 14.79 -7.60
C LEU A 21 -16.88 13.40 -8.21
N LYS A 22 -17.32 12.39 -7.44
CA LYS A 22 -17.37 10.96 -7.82
C LYS A 22 -16.00 10.42 -8.26
N ILE A 23 -14.94 10.86 -7.61
CA ILE A 23 -13.56 10.40 -7.82
C ILE A 23 -13.06 9.58 -6.62
N PRO A 24 -12.00 8.76 -6.77
CA PRO A 24 -11.39 8.05 -5.65
C PRO A 24 -10.88 9.02 -4.59
N ALA A 25 -11.15 8.73 -3.31
CA ALA A 25 -10.78 9.61 -2.18
C ALA A 25 -9.27 9.84 -2.05
N ILE A 26 -8.46 8.92 -2.54
CA ILE A 26 -7.00 9.03 -2.50
C ILE A 26 -6.47 10.28 -3.25
N LEU A 27 -7.12 10.68 -4.34
CA LEU A 27 -6.70 11.85 -5.11
C LEU A 27 -6.81 13.15 -4.32
N PRO A 28 -7.99 13.54 -3.76
CA PRO A 28 -8.08 14.72 -2.91
C PRO A 28 -7.23 14.62 -1.65
N LEU A 29 -7.11 13.45 -1.03
CA LEU A 29 -6.26 13.24 0.14
C LEU A 29 -4.80 13.54 -0.17
N LEU A 30 -4.28 13.03 -1.28
CA LEU A 30 -2.91 13.26 -1.73
C LEU A 30 -2.68 14.73 -2.08
N LEU A 31 -3.59 15.36 -2.83
CA LEU A 31 -3.46 16.77 -3.21
C LEU A 31 -3.49 17.69 -1.99
N ILE A 32 -4.41 17.47 -1.05
CA ILE A 32 -4.46 18.26 0.19
C ILE A 32 -3.21 18.02 1.03
N GLY A 33 -2.74 16.76 1.13
CA GLY A 33 -1.50 16.45 1.84
C GLY A 33 -0.27 17.15 1.26
N LEU A 34 -0.16 17.22 -0.07
CA LEU A 34 0.89 17.98 -0.75
C LEU A 34 0.78 19.48 -0.49
N LEU A 35 -0.44 20.02 -0.54
CA LEU A 35 -0.68 21.45 -0.31
C LEU A 35 -0.28 21.89 1.11
N VAL A 36 -0.69 21.15 2.14
CA VAL A 36 -0.41 21.52 3.54
C VAL A 36 0.97 21.09 4.03
N GLY A 37 1.62 20.19 3.30
CA GLY A 37 2.96 19.68 3.57
C GLY A 37 4.04 20.42 2.77
N PRO A 38 4.62 19.79 1.74
CA PRO A 38 5.78 20.34 1.02
C PRO A 38 5.47 21.65 0.28
N ILE A 39 4.30 21.77 -0.33
CA ILE A 39 3.96 23.01 -1.08
C ILE A 39 3.78 24.20 -0.12
N ALA A 40 3.14 23.97 1.03
CA ALA A 40 3.04 25.02 2.05
C ALA A 40 4.41 25.46 2.55
N ALA A 41 5.33 24.52 2.78
CA ALA A 41 6.69 24.83 3.24
C ALA A 41 7.49 25.65 2.22
N GLU A 42 7.34 25.34 0.93
CA GLU A 42 8.19 25.94 -0.10
C GLU A 42 7.61 27.27 -0.64
N TYR A 43 6.28 27.39 -0.75
CA TYR A 43 5.64 28.51 -1.46
C TYR A 43 4.69 29.36 -0.62
N LEU A 44 4.20 28.88 0.52
CA LEU A 44 3.11 29.51 1.27
C LEU A 44 3.49 29.93 2.69
N SER A 45 4.62 29.46 3.21
CA SER A 45 5.09 29.79 4.57
C SER A 45 6.33 30.65 4.49
N ASP A 46 6.33 31.79 5.18
CA ASP A 46 7.48 32.71 5.25
C ASP A 46 8.68 32.09 6.00
N ASP A 47 8.41 31.15 6.89
CA ASP A 47 9.38 30.43 7.75
C ASP A 47 9.82 29.10 7.16
N GLY A 48 9.38 28.71 5.95
CA GLY A 48 9.69 27.42 5.34
C GLY A 48 9.10 26.21 6.09
N GLY A 49 8.18 26.44 7.03
CA GLY A 49 7.52 25.41 7.82
C GLY A 49 6.28 24.84 7.15
N LYS A 50 6.07 23.51 7.27
CA LYS A 50 4.82 22.90 6.85
C LYS A 50 3.66 23.36 7.74
N TRP A 51 2.47 23.52 7.18
CA TRP A 51 1.28 23.85 7.96
C TRP A 51 0.87 22.70 8.88
N ILE A 52 1.04 21.47 8.41
CA ILE A 52 0.87 20.25 9.20
C ILE A 52 2.17 19.46 9.14
N GLU A 53 2.80 19.27 10.29
CA GLU A 53 4.02 18.48 10.43
C GLU A 53 3.68 17.12 11.07
N PRO A 54 3.73 16.02 10.31
CA PRO A 54 3.42 14.71 10.88
C PRO A 54 4.52 14.18 11.78
N ILE A 55 5.77 14.53 11.53
CA ILE A 55 6.94 14.06 12.29
C ILE A 55 7.34 15.16 13.29
N TRP A 56 7.56 14.77 14.54
CA TRP A 56 8.01 15.69 15.58
C TRP A 56 9.40 16.24 15.29
N ASN A 57 9.53 17.54 15.15
CA ASN A 57 10.79 18.22 14.85
C ASN A 57 11.41 18.98 16.05
N GLY A 58 10.89 18.78 17.27
CA GLY A 58 11.28 19.48 18.48
C GLY A 58 10.29 20.56 18.92
N GLU A 59 9.50 21.14 18.01
CA GLU A 59 8.52 22.18 18.30
C GLU A 59 7.10 21.77 17.86
N LYS A 60 6.99 21.19 16.68
CA LYS A 60 5.72 20.77 16.06
C LYS A 60 5.80 19.31 15.64
N GLY A 61 4.65 18.69 15.43
CA GLY A 61 4.53 17.34 14.92
C GLY A 61 3.71 16.42 15.81
N LEU A 62 3.25 15.32 15.23
CA LEU A 62 2.39 14.34 15.91
C LEU A 62 3.19 13.11 16.36
N PHE A 63 4.08 12.60 15.52
CA PHE A 63 4.78 11.34 15.73
C PHE A 63 6.27 11.57 16.05
N PRO A 64 6.74 11.22 17.26
CA PRO A 64 8.16 11.30 17.60
C PRO A 64 8.94 10.15 16.94
N GLY A 65 10.16 10.42 16.48
CA GLY A 65 11.06 9.43 15.89
C GLY A 65 10.38 8.60 14.79
N ASP A 66 10.43 7.28 14.91
CA ASP A 66 9.84 6.34 13.95
C ASP A 66 8.33 6.09 14.15
N GLY A 67 7.68 6.85 15.03
CA GLY A 67 6.27 6.66 15.37
C GLY A 67 5.33 6.73 14.16
N LEU A 68 5.61 7.61 13.20
CA LEU A 68 4.85 7.68 11.95
C LEU A 68 4.96 6.37 11.15
N TYR A 69 6.17 5.81 11.06
CA TYR A 69 6.39 4.54 10.36
C TYR A 69 5.58 3.40 10.98
N TYR A 70 5.61 3.25 12.31
CA TYR A 70 4.83 2.22 13.01
C TYR A 70 3.33 2.43 12.85
N PHE A 71 2.85 3.66 12.92
CA PHE A 71 1.44 3.99 12.72
C PHE A 71 0.97 3.65 11.30
N VAL A 72 1.73 4.02 10.28
CA VAL A 72 1.42 3.71 8.87
C VAL A 72 1.46 2.21 8.63
N SER A 73 2.46 1.51 9.16
CA SER A 73 2.57 0.05 9.05
C SER A 73 1.37 -0.68 9.66
N LEU A 74 0.92 -0.22 10.83
CA LEU A 74 -0.29 -0.75 11.47
C LEU A 74 -1.54 -0.49 10.62
N ALA A 75 -1.70 0.73 10.12
CA ALA A 75 -2.84 1.11 9.28
C ALA A 75 -2.90 0.27 7.99
N ILE A 76 -1.76 0.08 7.32
CA ILE A 76 -1.66 -0.79 6.13
C ILE A 76 -2.02 -2.24 6.49
N SER A 77 -1.53 -2.76 7.61
CA SER A 77 -1.84 -4.12 8.06
C SER A 77 -3.34 -4.33 8.28
N ILE A 78 -4.04 -3.35 8.86
CA ILE A 78 -5.49 -3.38 9.05
C ILE A 78 -6.22 -3.37 7.71
N ILE A 79 -5.81 -2.52 6.78
CA ILE A 79 -6.42 -2.42 5.43
C ILE A 79 -6.24 -3.74 4.67
N LEU A 80 -5.04 -4.33 4.71
CA LEU A 80 -4.77 -5.63 4.07
C LEU A 80 -5.57 -6.76 4.72
N PHE A 81 -5.70 -6.75 6.04
CA PHE A 81 -6.53 -7.72 6.75
C PHE A 81 -8.00 -7.61 6.36
N GLU A 82 -8.58 -6.41 6.38
CA GLU A 82 -9.94 -6.15 5.92
C GLU A 82 -10.14 -6.59 4.46
N GLY A 83 -9.21 -6.22 3.59
CA GLY A 83 -9.19 -6.65 2.20
C GLY A 83 -9.22 -8.17 2.08
N GLY A 84 -8.35 -8.86 2.82
CA GLY A 84 -8.26 -10.32 2.84
C GLY A 84 -9.57 -11.00 3.29
N LEU A 85 -10.24 -10.46 4.31
CA LEU A 85 -11.53 -10.97 4.80
C LEU A 85 -12.64 -10.90 3.74
N THR A 86 -12.55 -9.97 2.80
CA THR A 86 -13.55 -9.83 1.73
C THR A 86 -13.40 -10.86 0.62
N LEU A 87 -12.28 -11.62 0.58
CA LEU A 87 -11.98 -12.60 -0.46
C LEU A 87 -12.70 -13.93 -0.18
N LYS A 88 -13.53 -14.37 -1.14
CA LYS A 88 -14.27 -15.63 -1.06
C LYS A 88 -13.68 -16.69 -1.99
N ARG A 89 -13.29 -17.84 -1.44
CA ARG A 89 -12.73 -18.96 -2.20
C ARG A 89 -13.62 -19.42 -3.37
N SER A 90 -14.93 -19.27 -3.24
CA SER A 90 -15.88 -19.61 -4.31
C SER A 90 -15.75 -18.72 -5.54
N GLU A 91 -15.26 -17.48 -5.38
CA GLU A 91 -15.10 -16.52 -6.46
C GLU A 91 -13.89 -16.85 -7.35
N ILE A 92 -12.85 -17.49 -6.79
CA ILE A 92 -11.58 -17.74 -7.50
C ILE A 92 -11.65 -18.94 -8.47
N LYS A 93 -12.64 -19.83 -8.34
CA LYS A 93 -12.70 -21.08 -9.12
C LYS A 93 -12.59 -20.88 -10.63
N ASN A 94 -13.25 -19.83 -11.16
CA ASN A 94 -13.30 -19.58 -12.60
C ASN A 94 -12.22 -18.60 -13.08
N VAL A 95 -11.72 -17.75 -12.20
CA VAL A 95 -10.82 -16.64 -12.56
C VAL A 95 -9.39 -16.78 -12.01
N GLY A 96 -9.14 -17.81 -11.20
CA GLY A 96 -7.84 -18.07 -10.58
C GLY A 96 -6.65 -18.07 -11.55
N PRO A 97 -6.71 -18.76 -12.69
CA PRO A 97 -5.61 -18.75 -13.67
C PRO A 97 -5.32 -17.36 -14.24
N VAL A 98 -6.34 -16.50 -14.38
CA VAL A 98 -6.18 -15.13 -14.86
C VAL A 98 -5.50 -14.29 -13.80
N ILE A 99 -5.93 -14.40 -12.53
CA ILE A 99 -5.33 -13.70 -11.39
C ILE A 99 -3.86 -14.09 -11.26
N THR A 100 -3.55 -15.38 -11.30
CA THR A 100 -2.14 -15.85 -11.22
C THR A 100 -1.28 -15.28 -12.35
N LYS A 101 -1.79 -15.24 -13.58
CA LYS A 101 -1.06 -14.66 -14.71
C LYS A 101 -0.84 -13.15 -14.55
N LEU A 102 -1.84 -12.42 -14.05
CA LEU A 102 -1.71 -10.98 -13.79
C LEU A 102 -0.65 -10.70 -12.72
N ILE A 103 -0.70 -11.43 -11.61
CA ILE A 103 0.23 -11.24 -10.49
C ILE A 103 1.67 -11.66 -10.86
N THR A 104 1.87 -12.67 -11.70
CA THR A 104 3.20 -13.13 -12.10
C THR A 104 3.69 -12.46 -13.38
N LEU A 105 3.10 -12.80 -14.51
CA LEU A 105 3.52 -12.30 -15.81
C LEU A 105 3.24 -10.80 -15.97
N GLY A 106 2.07 -10.34 -15.52
CA GLY A 106 1.69 -8.93 -15.57
C GLY A 106 2.66 -8.07 -14.76
N SER A 107 2.96 -8.48 -13.53
CA SER A 107 3.94 -7.76 -12.68
C SER A 107 5.34 -7.76 -13.28
N ALA A 108 5.77 -8.87 -13.85
CA ALA A 108 7.08 -8.94 -14.51
C ALA A 108 7.14 -8.00 -15.72
N ILE A 109 6.12 -8.00 -16.58
CA ILE A 109 6.05 -7.09 -17.73
C ILE A 109 6.02 -5.63 -17.27
N THR A 110 5.24 -5.31 -16.24
CA THR A 110 5.19 -3.96 -15.67
C THR A 110 6.55 -3.57 -15.10
N PHE A 111 7.19 -4.46 -14.34
CA PHE A 111 8.49 -4.19 -13.73
C PHE A 111 9.55 -3.86 -14.78
N PHE A 112 9.76 -4.73 -15.75
CA PHE A 112 10.77 -4.51 -16.79
C PHE A 112 10.38 -3.37 -17.73
N GLY A 113 9.12 -3.33 -18.16
CA GLY A 113 8.63 -2.30 -19.08
C GLY A 113 8.69 -0.89 -18.47
N ALA A 114 8.18 -0.71 -17.26
CA ALA A 114 8.22 0.58 -16.59
C ALA A 114 9.66 1.00 -16.23
N GLY A 115 10.54 0.06 -15.86
CA GLY A 115 11.94 0.35 -15.61
C GLY A 115 12.67 0.86 -16.85
N VAL A 116 12.46 0.22 -18.00
CA VAL A 116 13.03 0.67 -19.28
C VAL A 116 12.44 2.04 -19.68
N VAL A 117 11.14 2.21 -19.59
CA VAL A 117 10.46 3.47 -19.91
C VAL A 117 10.95 4.62 -19.01
N ALA A 118 11.08 4.36 -17.70
CA ALA A 118 11.58 5.34 -16.77
C ALA A 118 13.02 5.77 -17.08
N HIS A 119 13.87 4.83 -17.44
CA HIS A 119 15.25 5.13 -17.83
C HIS A 119 15.32 6.06 -19.05
N TYR A 120 14.60 5.72 -20.13
CA TYR A 120 14.70 6.46 -21.39
C TYR A 120 13.88 7.75 -21.46
N ILE A 121 12.75 7.84 -20.72
CA ILE A 121 11.88 9.03 -20.77
C ILE A 121 12.29 10.07 -19.73
N PHE A 122 12.65 9.62 -18.52
CA PHE A 122 12.99 10.52 -17.41
C PHE A 122 14.50 10.65 -17.20
N ASP A 123 15.32 10.01 -18.05
CA ASP A 123 16.79 10.01 -17.96
C ASP A 123 17.30 9.60 -16.55
N LEU A 124 16.58 8.68 -15.91
CA LEU A 124 16.94 8.18 -14.60
C LEU A 124 18.02 7.09 -14.72
N GLY A 125 18.91 7.03 -13.74
CA GLY A 125 19.83 5.89 -13.62
C GLY A 125 19.07 4.56 -13.54
N TRP A 126 19.65 3.46 -14.02
CA TRP A 126 19.01 2.14 -14.02
C TRP A 126 18.51 1.70 -12.65
N GLU A 127 19.26 2.00 -11.60
CA GLU A 127 18.91 1.68 -10.21
C GLU A 127 17.60 2.35 -9.79
N LEU A 128 17.50 3.67 -9.97
CA LEU A 128 16.29 4.43 -9.66
C LEU A 128 15.12 4.05 -10.56
N SER A 129 15.38 3.75 -11.84
CA SER A 129 14.34 3.32 -12.79
C SER A 129 13.69 2.01 -12.36
N PHE A 130 14.47 1.03 -11.91
CA PHE A 130 13.93 -0.23 -11.42
C PHE A 130 13.30 -0.11 -10.03
N LEU A 131 13.81 0.77 -9.16
CA LEU A 131 13.15 1.08 -7.89
C LEU A 131 11.76 1.69 -8.11
N PHE A 132 11.68 2.69 -8.99
CA PHE A 132 10.42 3.30 -9.41
C PHE A 132 9.47 2.28 -10.02
N SER A 133 9.98 1.40 -10.86
CA SER A 133 9.22 0.30 -11.46
C SER A 133 8.66 -0.66 -10.42
N GLY A 134 9.44 -1.02 -9.39
CA GLY A 134 8.99 -1.85 -8.27
C GLY A 134 7.81 -1.23 -7.52
N LEU A 135 7.79 0.10 -7.38
CA LEU A 135 6.67 0.81 -6.75
C LEU A 135 5.41 0.84 -7.64
N ILE A 136 5.57 0.90 -8.96
CA ILE A 136 4.44 0.97 -9.92
C ILE A 136 3.70 -0.36 -10.06
N ILE A 137 4.31 -1.49 -9.75
CA ILE A 137 3.65 -2.81 -9.81
C ILE A 137 2.38 -2.84 -8.96
N VAL A 138 2.37 -2.12 -7.85
CA VAL A 138 1.29 -2.16 -6.85
C VAL A 138 0.03 -1.44 -7.36
N THR A 139 -1.09 -2.13 -7.35
CA THR A 139 -2.42 -1.60 -7.75
C THR A 139 -3.40 -1.46 -6.59
N GLY A 140 -3.00 -1.48 -5.38
CA GLY A 140 -3.69 -1.37 -4.10
C GLY A 140 -5.23 -1.37 -4.05
N PRO A 141 -5.83 -2.12 -3.12
CA PRO A 141 -7.29 -2.24 -2.98
C PRO A 141 -7.96 -0.91 -2.60
N THR A 142 -7.23 0.02 -2.00
CA THR A 142 -7.71 1.35 -1.62
C THR A 142 -8.11 2.22 -2.80
N VAL A 143 -7.52 1.97 -3.97
CA VAL A 143 -7.84 2.65 -5.23
C VAL A 143 -8.86 1.83 -6.04
N ILE A 144 -8.65 0.53 -6.16
CA ILE A 144 -9.48 -0.36 -6.98
C ILE A 144 -10.90 -0.45 -6.43
N THR A 145 -11.09 -0.61 -5.13
CA THR A 145 -12.42 -0.79 -4.54
C THR A 145 -13.38 0.38 -4.80
N PRO A 146 -12.99 1.66 -4.61
CA PRO A 146 -13.83 2.80 -4.99
C PRO A 146 -14.14 2.88 -6.48
N ILE A 147 -13.18 2.53 -7.34
CA ILE A 147 -13.39 2.51 -8.79
C ILE A 147 -14.44 1.46 -9.18
N LEU A 148 -14.33 0.25 -8.63
CA LEU A 148 -15.27 -0.84 -8.88
C LEU A 148 -16.70 -0.52 -8.42
N ARG A 149 -16.88 0.33 -7.41
CA ARG A 149 -18.21 0.77 -6.96
C ARG A 149 -18.88 1.74 -7.93
N ASN A 150 -18.09 2.49 -8.70
CA ASN A 150 -18.59 3.55 -9.59
C ASN A 150 -18.73 3.10 -11.05
N ILE A 151 -18.11 1.99 -11.43
CA ILE A 151 -18.14 1.49 -12.80
C ILE A 151 -18.88 0.13 -12.85
N PRO A 152 -19.97 0.00 -13.63
CA PRO A 152 -20.67 -1.26 -13.76
C PRO A 152 -19.85 -2.26 -14.59
N LEU A 153 -19.15 -3.16 -13.92
CA LEU A 153 -18.33 -4.21 -14.53
C LEU A 153 -19.01 -5.57 -14.43
N LYS A 154 -18.69 -6.48 -15.36
CA LYS A 154 -19.04 -7.90 -15.24
C LYS A 154 -18.41 -8.46 -13.95
N LYS A 155 -19.15 -9.35 -13.27
CA LYS A 155 -18.75 -9.93 -11.99
C LYS A 155 -17.35 -10.56 -12.02
N ASP A 156 -17.01 -11.27 -13.08
CA ASP A 156 -15.71 -11.93 -13.22
C ASP A 156 -14.57 -10.91 -13.29
N ILE A 157 -14.75 -9.81 -14.03
CA ILE A 157 -13.76 -8.74 -14.13
C ILE A 157 -13.57 -8.06 -12.78
N SER A 158 -14.67 -7.72 -12.11
CA SER A 158 -14.63 -7.12 -10.77
C SER A 158 -13.93 -8.03 -9.77
N THR A 159 -14.18 -9.35 -9.84
CA THR A 159 -13.51 -10.34 -9.00
C THR A 159 -12.01 -10.40 -9.29
N VAL A 160 -11.61 -10.45 -10.56
CA VAL A 160 -10.19 -10.47 -10.94
C VAL A 160 -9.47 -9.23 -10.38
N LEU A 161 -9.99 -8.03 -10.63
CA LEU A 161 -9.38 -6.79 -10.17
C LEU A 161 -9.30 -6.68 -8.64
N LYS A 162 -10.35 -7.12 -7.95
CA LYS A 162 -10.37 -7.16 -6.48
C LYS A 162 -9.29 -8.10 -5.91
N TRP A 163 -9.21 -9.31 -6.44
CA TRP A 163 -8.24 -10.29 -5.99
C TRP A 163 -6.80 -9.89 -6.35
N GLU A 164 -6.60 -9.40 -7.56
CA GLU A 164 -5.30 -8.91 -8.02
C GLU A 164 -4.83 -7.76 -7.12
N GLY A 165 -5.65 -6.71 -6.90
CA GLY A 165 -5.27 -5.56 -6.08
C GLY A 165 -4.91 -5.89 -4.62
N ILE A 166 -5.48 -6.97 -4.04
CA ILE A 166 -5.15 -7.39 -2.68
C ILE A 166 -3.87 -8.24 -2.66
N LEU A 167 -3.70 -9.13 -3.64
CA LEU A 167 -2.57 -10.05 -3.66
C LEU A 167 -1.28 -9.42 -4.19
N ILE A 168 -1.38 -8.39 -5.04
CA ILE A 168 -0.22 -7.71 -5.61
C ILE A 168 0.49 -6.81 -4.61
N ASP A 169 -0.24 -6.23 -3.63
CA ASP A 169 0.33 -5.32 -2.64
C ASP A 169 1.54 -5.91 -1.89
N PRO A 170 1.45 -7.10 -1.26
CA PRO A 170 2.60 -7.70 -0.60
C PRO A 170 3.75 -8.04 -1.57
N ILE A 171 3.40 -8.46 -2.78
CA ILE A 171 4.40 -8.85 -3.80
C ILE A 171 5.15 -7.63 -4.30
N GLY A 172 4.45 -6.54 -4.63
CA GLY A 172 5.06 -5.31 -5.11
C GLY A 172 5.90 -4.62 -4.05
N ALA A 173 5.40 -4.54 -2.82
CA ALA A 173 6.18 -4.04 -1.69
C ALA A 173 7.49 -4.81 -1.51
N LEU A 174 7.43 -6.13 -1.63
CA LEU A 174 8.59 -7.00 -1.58
C LEU A 174 9.58 -6.73 -2.71
N VAL A 175 9.12 -6.64 -3.95
CA VAL A 175 9.97 -6.35 -5.11
C VAL A 175 10.66 -4.99 -4.92
N ALA A 176 9.92 -3.97 -4.45
CA ALA A 176 10.49 -2.66 -4.18
C ALA A 176 11.58 -2.70 -3.11
N VAL A 177 11.36 -3.42 -2.00
CA VAL A 177 12.36 -3.61 -0.95
C VAL A 177 13.58 -4.35 -1.46
N LEU A 178 13.41 -5.43 -2.23
CA LEU A 178 14.53 -6.17 -2.82
C LEU A 178 15.38 -5.30 -3.74
N VAL A 179 14.75 -4.48 -4.58
CA VAL A 179 15.49 -3.54 -5.46
C VAL A 179 16.20 -2.47 -4.63
N PHE A 180 15.55 -1.92 -3.62
CA PHE A 180 16.15 -0.93 -2.73
C PHE A 180 17.39 -1.49 -2.00
N GLU A 181 17.28 -2.68 -1.45
CA GLU A 181 18.43 -3.34 -0.81
C GLU A 181 19.55 -3.62 -1.80
N PHE A 182 19.22 -4.07 -3.03
CA PHE A 182 20.22 -4.28 -4.08
C PHE A 182 21.02 -3.01 -4.37
N ILE A 183 20.34 -1.86 -4.45
CA ILE A 183 20.98 -0.56 -4.67
C ILE A 183 21.84 -0.18 -3.45
N SER A 184 21.31 -0.34 -2.24
CA SER A 184 21.97 0.09 -1.00
C SER A 184 23.27 -0.67 -0.70
N VAL A 185 23.35 -1.93 -1.10
CA VAL A 185 24.54 -2.78 -0.87
C VAL A 185 25.57 -2.70 -2.04
N GLY A 186 25.28 -1.92 -3.07
CA GLY A 186 26.21 -1.73 -4.20
C GLY A 186 26.34 -2.93 -5.15
N GLY A 187 25.30 -3.75 -5.28
CA GLY A 187 25.22 -4.80 -6.29
C GLY A 187 26.16 -6.00 -6.13
N GLY A 188 26.78 -6.19 -4.96
CA GLY A 188 27.72 -7.29 -4.71
C GLY A 188 27.05 -8.65 -4.43
N GLY A 189 27.72 -9.75 -4.75
CA GLY A 189 27.18 -11.12 -4.63
C GLY A 189 26.82 -11.56 -3.19
N ALA A 190 27.27 -10.86 -2.15
CA ALA A 190 26.85 -11.08 -0.76
C ALA A 190 25.39 -10.65 -0.52
N PHE A 191 24.88 -9.71 -1.30
CA PHE A 191 23.52 -9.21 -1.30
C PHE A 191 22.49 -10.32 -1.48
N THR A 192 22.63 -11.13 -2.52
CA THR A 192 21.61 -12.11 -2.93
C THR A 192 21.31 -13.12 -1.82
N LYS A 193 22.30 -13.55 -1.06
CA LYS A 193 22.11 -14.52 0.02
C LYS A 193 21.42 -13.90 1.23
N THR A 194 21.82 -12.71 1.65
CA THR A 194 21.24 -12.00 2.81
C THR A 194 19.80 -11.56 2.50
N ALA A 195 19.56 -10.94 1.35
CA ALA A 195 18.24 -10.52 0.93
C ALA A 195 17.26 -11.71 0.80
N LEU A 196 17.69 -12.85 0.22
CA LEU A 196 16.86 -14.05 0.14
C LEU A 196 16.56 -14.66 1.51
N ILE A 197 17.50 -14.62 2.45
CA ILE A 197 17.29 -15.11 3.82
C ILE A 197 16.30 -14.19 4.55
N GLU A 198 16.48 -12.88 4.52
CA GLU A 198 15.56 -11.93 5.16
C GLU A 198 14.16 -12.01 4.54
N PHE A 199 14.08 -12.12 3.23
CA PHE A 199 12.83 -12.40 2.55
C PHE A 199 12.17 -13.69 3.00
N GLY A 200 12.94 -14.79 3.05
CA GLY A 200 12.44 -16.07 3.54
C GLY A 200 11.93 -15.99 4.97
N LYS A 201 12.60 -15.24 5.84
CA LYS A 201 12.13 -14.98 7.22
C LYS A 201 10.79 -14.22 7.22
N ILE A 202 10.67 -13.13 6.46
CA ILE A 202 9.44 -12.34 6.38
C ILE A 202 8.26 -13.21 5.92
N LEU A 203 8.45 -14.00 4.87
CA LEU A 203 7.42 -14.93 4.39
C LEU A 203 7.07 -15.99 5.43
N LEU A 204 8.06 -16.59 6.07
CA LEU A 204 7.87 -17.66 7.05
C LEU A 204 7.16 -17.14 8.30
N PHE A 205 7.63 -16.02 8.85
CA PHE A 205 6.99 -15.40 10.02
C PHE A 205 5.59 -14.88 9.68
N GLY A 206 5.42 -14.19 8.56
CA GLY A 206 4.13 -13.64 8.13
C GLY A 206 3.09 -14.74 7.90
N THR A 207 3.44 -15.81 7.18
CA THR A 207 2.53 -16.93 6.94
C THR A 207 2.23 -17.72 8.23
N THR A 208 3.22 -17.98 9.07
CA THR A 208 3.02 -18.70 10.33
C THR A 208 2.14 -17.91 11.28
N PHE A 209 2.42 -16.60 11.43
CA PHE A 209 1.63 -15.71 12.27
C PHE A 209 0.20 -15.60 11.73
N GLY A 210 0.04 -15.30 10.43
CA GLY A 210 -1.25 -15.18 9.78
C GLY A 210 -2.09 -16.45 9.90
N PHE A 211 -1.49 -17.62 9.68
CA PHE A 211 -2.15 -18.91 9.81
C PHE A 211 -2.59 -19.17 11.26
N THR A 212 -1.72 -18.93 12.24
CA THR A 212 -2.01 -19.13 13.66
C THR A 212 -3.15 -18.23 14.12
N PHE A 213 -3.10 -16.92 13.78
CA PHE A 213 -4.16 -15.99 14.13
C PHE A 213 -5.48 -16.31 13.44
N ALA A 214 -5.46 -16.69 12.15
CA ALA A 214 -6.66 -17.07 11.42
C ALA A 214 -7.34 -18.28 12.06
N HIS A 215 -6.56 -19.30 12.49
CA HIS A 215 -7.10 -20.46 13.18
C HIS A 215 -7.61 -20.12 14.58
N ALA A 216 -6.88 -19.30 15.34
CA ALA A 216 -7.32 -18.84 16.65
C ALA A 216 -8.64 -18.04 16.56
N LEU A 217 -8.75 -17.15 15.57
CA LEU A 217 -9.97 -16.38 15.31
C LEU A 217 -11.13 -17.31 14.91
N ALA A 218 -10.91 -18.22 13.96
CA ALA A 218 -11.92 -19.19 13.53
C ALA A 218 -12.39 -20.09 14.68
N PHE A 219 -11.46 -20.55 15.53
CA PHE A 219 -11.79 -21.31 16.73
C PHE A 219 -12.65 -20.49 17.71
N SER A 220 -12.27 -19.25 17.96
CA SER A 220 -13.00 -18.35 18.88
C SER A 220 -14.41 -18.05 18.38
N ILE A 221 -14.59 -17.85 17.08
CA ILE A 221 -15.90 -17.65 16.46
C ILE A 221 -16.74 -18.93 16.58
N ASN A 222 -16.19 -20.08 16.22
CA ASN A 222 -16.90 -21.36 16.28
C ASN A 222 -17.33 -21.73 17.72
N LYS A 223 -16.52 -21.40 18.70
CA LYS A 223 -16.82 -21.60 20.13
C LYS A 223 -17.70 -20.51 20.72
N LYS A 224 -18.14 -19.52 19.91
CA LYS A 224 -18.94 -18.35 20.36
C LYS A 224 -18.28 -17.58 21.53
N LEU A 225 -16.94 -17.57 21.57
CA LEU A 225 -16.18 -16.81 22.56
C LEU A 225 -16.20 -15.31 22.28
N ILE A 226 -16.40 -14.94 21.00
CA ILE A 226 -16.50 -13.55 20.54
C ILE A 226 -17.97 -13.23 20.31
N PRO A 227 -18.50 -12.19 20.97
CA PRO A 227 -19.87 -11.76 20.74
C PRO A 227 -20.08 -11.25 19.31
N HIS A 228 -21.27 -11.46 18.77
CA HIS A 228 -21.59 -11.16 17.35
C HIS A 228 -21.41 -9.67 16.96
N TYR A 229 -21.46 -8.77 17.93
CA TYR A 229 -21.28 -7.33 17.70
C TYR A 229 -19.80 -6.89 17.61
N LEU A 230 -18.87 -7.80 17.83
CA LEU A 230 -17.43 -7.55 17.66
C LEU A 230 -16.86 -8.18 16.35
N LEU A 231 -17.70 -8.82 15.57
CA LEU A 231 -17.40 -9.42 14.28
C LEU A 231 -17.93 -8.56 13.14
#